data_2dc1aedac1af87382a488bda2a0754a3
#
_entry.id   2dc1aedac1af87382a488bda2a0754a3
#
_cell.length_a   1.000
_cell.length_b   1.000
_cell.length_c   1.000
_cell.angle_alpha   90.00
_cell.angle_beta   90.00
_cell.angle_gamma   90.00
#
_symmetry.space_group_name_H-M   'P 1'
#
loop_
_entity.id
_entity.type
_entity.pdbx_description
1 polymer ?
#
loop_
_entity_poly.entity_id
_entity_poly.type
_entity_poly.pdbx_seq_one_letter_code
_entity_poly.pdbx_strand_id
1 'polypeptide(L)'
;MIVSFVFTMDPIHENLSQTWVFYKAISFALKNHGAVIAQEHYFNGWDKQKKLFPQFFREDMCEMFEYDVPDNSAVQAIEKISIPKEIEERYILKYGNPSDAYMATFTQDWPELEEFLCLKLNELIEKSNQKIEVITSLTYLKFLDNISHKLNIPILYYEWGPFRYPIYRNTAYIDINGRYKDVASLYNLFKNDPDTRDLPVIKRKDLLALLLKKDYIKYRDLDENNFDTYDKYEIGIAAGYNSLTETSSHTHLNMLDLYYLSSQVFDTDEIAVRYHPGDPLHAKMKVKNELEGGLVEFILSCKRVAAISSNVEVEAMMYGKTVYDIGKFKYKGFVNNNIIKLEDKQVNDEILNFIVFIILVPFELLNSAEYLRFRITNPSWRELYLYHMQYYFKCLDIPFSEDPAYDFSKEIVQYINIQKYKNKLEIAEAKIKSVQEEIQTVNELLDRTRYENEKQKSQIEEQREEIDNIKSRYDQLIHLKSMKLVKPLQNIMWKTKQIKALFKSKD
;
A
#
# COMPACT_ATOMS: atom_id res chain seq x y z
N MET A 1 30.39 -1.76 8.09
CA MET A 1 29.36 -2.73 7.61
C MET A 1 28.04 -2.48 8.32
N ILE A 2 26.90 -2.53 7.62
CA ILE A 2 25.56 -2.47 8.21
C ILE A 2 24.98 -3.88 8.24
N VAL A 3 24.34 -4.25 9.35
CA VAL A 3 23.77 -5.59 9.56
C VAL A 3 22.26 -5.45 9.71
N SER A 4 21.49 -6.21 8.92
CA SER A 4 20.04 -6.28 9.06
C SER A 4 19.64 -7.50 9.90
N PHE A 5 18.84 -7.28 10.94
CA PHE A 5 18.35 -8.32 11.82
C PHE A 5 16.87 -8.63 11.51
N VAL A 6 16.59 -9.89 11.22
CA VAL A 6 15.24 -10.38 10.89
C VAL A 6 14.89 -11.52 11.84
N PHE A 7 13.89 -11.30 12.67
CA PHE A 7 13.49 -12.28 13.67
C PHE A 7 12.01 -12.13 14.01
N THR A 8 11.29 -13.24 14.09
CA THR A 8 9.94 -13.29 14.61
C THR A 8 9.65 -14.62 15.27
N MET A 9 8.86 -14.60 16.33
CA MET A 9 8.25 -15.77 16.95
C MET A 9 6.72 -15.62 16.98
N ASP A 10 6.16 -14.78 16.10
CA ASP A 10 4.73 -14.53 16.03
C ASP A 10 3.96 -15.84 15.74
N PRO A 11 3.21 -16.36 16.70
CA PRO A 11 2.49 -17.64 16.55
C PRO A 11 1.28 -17.53 15.61
N ILE A 12 0.78 -16.32 15.36
CA ILE A 12 -0.43 -16.08 14.57
C ILE A 12 -0.09 -16.12 13.08
N HIS A 13 1.07 -15.62 12.70
CA HIS A 13 1.49 -15.51 11.31
C HIS A 13 2.55 -16.55 10.89
N GLU A 14 2.72 -17.61 11.67
CA GLU A 14 3.62 -18.75 11.37
C GLU A 14 5.03 -18.30 10.96
N ASN A 15 5.60 -17.31 11.62
CA ASN A 15 6.93 -16.75 11.30
C ASN A 15 7.06 -16.11 9.90
N LEU A 16 5.96 -15.76 9.25
CA LEU A 16 5.92 -15.35 7.85
C LEU A 16 5.68 -13.88 7.66
N SER A 17 5.15 -13.23 8.67
CA SER A 17 4.91 -11.79 8.68
C SER A 17 6.15 -10.97 8.32
N GLN A 18 7.34 -11.52 8.51
CA GLN A 18 8.61 -10.87 8.20
C GLN A 18 9.32 -11.38 6.94
N THR A 19 8.69 -12.18 6.08
CA THR A 19 9.31 -12.62 4.82
C THR A 19 9.70 -11.44 3.93
N TRP A 20 8.87 -10.43 3.81
CA TRP A 20 9.20 -9.19 3.08
C TRP A 20 10.39 -8.43 3.72
N VAL A 21 10.50 -8.45 5.05
CA VAL A 21 11.65 -7.85 5.78
C VAL A 21 12.93 -8.58 5.43
N PHE A 22 12.88 -9.90 5.36
CA PHE A 22 14.02 -10.71 4.95
C PHE A 22 14.44 -10.42 3.52
N TYR A 23 13.50 -10.32 2.56
CA TYR A 23 13.83 -9.97 1.17
C TYR A 23 14.43 -8.57 1.06
N LYS A 24 13.86 -7.60 1.79
CA LYS A 24 14.43 -6.25 1.88
C LYS A 24 15.83 -6.26 2.48
N ALA A 25 16.08 -7.03 3.52
CA ALA A 25 17.39 -7.18 4.15
C ALA A 25 18.43 -7.78 3.18
N ILE A 26 18.07 -8.80 2.40
CA ILE A 26 18.92 -9.37 1.35
C ILE A 26 19.27 -8.32 0.30
N SER A 27 18.28 -7.63 -0.25
CA SER A 27 18.47 -6.58 -1.27
C SER A 27 19.36 -5.46 -0.76
N PHE A 28 19.15 -5.04 0.50
CA PHE A 28 19.99 -4.05 1.16
C PHE A 28 21.44 -4.52 1.32
N ALA A 29 21.64 -5.77 1.80
CA ALA A 29 22.96 -6.34 2.03
C ALA A 29 23.76 -6.47 0.74
N LEU A 30 23.13 -6.94 -0.35
CA LEU A 30 23.75 -7.01 -1.67
C LEU A 30 24.21 -5.63 -2.17
N LYS A 31 23.33 -4.63 -2.08
CA LYS A 31 23.61 -3.28 -2.56
C LYS A 31 24.70 -2.57 -1.76
N ASN A 32 24.80 -2.83 -0.47
CA ASN A 32 25.65 -2.07 0.45
C ASN A 32 26.79 -2.89 1.07
N HIS A 33 27.06 -4.10 0.58
CA HIS A 33 28.04 -5.03 1.16
C HIS A 33 27.83 -5.24 2.66
N GLY A 34 26.57 -5.42 3.04
CA GLY A 34 26.12 -5.65 4.42
C GLY A 34 26.01 -7.14 4.76
N ALA A 35 25.49 -7.42 5.95
CA ALA A 35 25.18 -8.78 6.38
C ALA A 35 23.74 -8.91 6.87
N VAL A 36 23.22 -10.15 6.90
CA VAL A 36 21.88 -10.45 7.39
C VAL A 36 21.97 -11.47 8.52
N ILE A 37 21.33 -11.16 9.63
CA ILE A 37 21.07 -12.10 10.73
C ILE A 37 19.61 -12.50 10.63
N ALA A 38 19.33 -13.81 10.53
CA ALA A 38 17.97 -14.30 10.53
C ALA A 38 17.88 -15.72 11.08
N GLN A 39 16.69 -16.15 11.41
CA GLN A 39 16.41 -17.53 11.77
C GLN A 39 16.72 -18.48 10.59
N GLU A 40 17.17 -19.67 10.89
CA GLU A 40 17.64 -20.65 9.91
C GLU A 40 16.62 -20.94 8.78
N HIS A 41 15.34 -20.97 9.10
CA HIS A 41 14.28 -21.25 8.13
C HIS A 41 14.16 -20.19 7.03
N TYR A 42 14.62 -18.95 7.24
CA TYR A 42 14.67 -17.94 6.19
C TYR A 42 15.73 -18.24 5.13
N PHE A 43 16.89 -18.78 5.52
CA PHE A 43 17.98 -19.09 4.59
C PHE A 43 17.80 -20.41 3.89
N ASN A 44 17.28 -21.43 4.59
CA ASN A 44 17.19 -22.82 4.09
C ASN A 44 15.82 -23.15 3.44
N GLY A 45 14.86 -22.26 3.54
CA GLY A 45 13.48 -22.52 3.12
C GLY A 45 13.05 -21.84 1.82
N TRP A 46 13.96 -21.32 1.00
CA TRP A 46 13.64 -20.48 -0.16
C TRP A 46 12.58 -21.07 -1.10
N ASP A 47 12.77 -22.28 -1.61
CA ASP A 47 11.81 -22.92 -2.51
C ASP A 47 10.48 -23.23 -1.83
N LYS A 48 10.52 -23.54 -0.54
CA LYS A 48 9.33 -23.76 0.28
C LYS A 48 8.60 -22.45 0.52
N GLN A 49 9.30 -21.36 0.82
CA GLN A 49 8.73 -20.03 0.97
C GLN A 49 8.01 -19.58 -0.30
N LYS A 50 8.63 -19.75 -1.47
CA LYS A 50 8.01 -19.42 -2.77
C LYS A 50 6.70 -20.16 -3.01
N LYS A 51 6.60 -21.42 -2.59
CA LYS A 51 5.37 -22.22 -2.70
C LYS A 51 4.31 -21.83 -1.68
N LEU A 52 4.71 -21.54 -0.44
CA LEU A 52 3.81 -21.24 0.65
C LEU A 52 3.30 -19.78 0.63
N PHE A 53 4.12 -18.85 0.11
CA PHE A 53 3.87 -17.41 0.14
C PHE A 53 4.02 -16.76 -1.23
N PRO A 54 3.27 -17.24 -2.27
CA PRO A 54 3.34 -16.67 -3.61
C PRO A 54 3.00 -15.18 -3.65
N GLN A 55 2.27 -14.65 -2.68
CA GLN A 55 1.93 -13.24 -2.58
C GLN A 55 3.16 -12.33 -2.49
N PHE A 56 4.24 -12.74 -1.81
CA PHE A 56 5.47 -11.94 -1.71
C PHE A 56 6.30 -11.90 -2.99
N PHE A 57 5.87 -12.60 -4.03
CA PHE A 57 6.49 -12.57 -5.37
C PHE A 57 5.68 -11.74 -6.36
N ARG A 58 4.59 -11.11 -5.93
CA ARG A 58 3.77 -10.25 -6.75
C ARG A 58 4.35 -8.84 -6.79
N GLU A 59 4.26 -8.19 -7.94
CA GLU A 59 4.77 -6.84 -8.18
C GLU A 59 4.17 -5.81 -7.21
N ASP A 60 2.86 -5.89 -6.94
CA ASP A 60 2.18 -4.99 -6.01
C ASP A 60 2.70 -5.11 -4.56
N MET A 61 3.09 -6.31 -4.14
CA MET A 61 3.69 -6.53 -2.82
C MET A 61 5.14 -6.02 -2.78
N CYS A 62 5.90 -6.23 -3.86
CA CYS A 62 7.25 -5.69 -3.99
C CYS A 62 7.24 -4.16 -3.95
N GLU A 63 6.31 -3.53 -4.67
CA GLU A 63 6.12 -2.08 -4.63
C GLU A 63 5.65 -1.60 -3.25
N MET A 64 4.67 -2.31 -2.63
CA MET A 64 4.14 -1.97 -1.32
C MET A 64 5.21 -1.94 -0.24
N PHE A 65 6.11 -2.93 -0.21
CA PHE A 65 7.13 -3.08 0.82
C PHE A 65 8.53 -2.63 0.38
N GLU A 66 8.66 -2.15 -0.87
CA GLU A 66 9.90 -1.60 -1.44
C GLU A 66 11.08 -2.57 -1.38
N TYR A 67 10.91 -3.76 -1.90
CA TYR A 67 11.98 -4.74 -2.05
C TYR A 67 11.97 -5.36 -3.45
N ASP A 68 13.14 -5.82 -3.88
CA ASP A 68 13.28 -6.70 -5.02
C ASP A 68 13.27 -8.15 -4.51
N VAL A 69 12.58 -9.03 -5.22
CA VAL A 69 12.59 -10.46 -4.87
C VAL A 69 13.99 -11.01 -5.14
N PRO A 70 14.76 -11.39 -4.11
CA PRO A 70 16.07 -11.97 -4.32
C PRO A 70 15.93 -13.37 -4.95
N ASP A 71 16.91 -13.79 -5.71
CA ASP A 71 17.04 -15.19 -6.13
C ASP A 71 17.87 -16.00 -5.11
N ASN A 72 17.91 -17.31 -5.29
CA ASN A 72 18.66 -18.17 -4.38
C ASN A 72 20.17 -17.87 -4.40
N SER A 73 20.72 -17.47 -5.54
CA SER A 73 22.14 -17.09 -5.66
C SER A 73 22.46 -15.84 -4.85
N ALA A 74 21.56 -14.87 -4.84
CA ALA A 74 21.64 -13.68 -4.03
C ALA A 74 21.68 -13.99 -2.52
N VAL A 75 20.79 -14.90 -2.06
CA VAL A 75 20.78 -15.36 -0.66
C VAL A 75 22.07 -16.09 -0.27
N GLN A 76 22.72 -16.78 -1.20
CA GLN A 76 24.00 -17.43 -0.95
C GLN A 76 25.21 -16.47 -0.99
N ALA A 77 25.10 -15.38 -1.71
CA ALA A 77 26.19 -14.44 -1.94
C ALA A 77 26.45 -13.46 -0.78
N ILE A 78 25.46 -13.25 0.10
CA ILE A 78 25.60 -12.31 1.24
C ILE A 78 26.34 -12.92 2.42
N GLU A 79 26.97 -12.07 3.23
CA GLU A 79 27.40 -12.45 4.58
C GLU A 79 26.16 -12.66 5.46
N LYS A 80 26.14 -13.79 6.20
CA LYS A 80 24.97 -14.21 6.96
C LYS A 80 25.29 -14.85 8.29
N ILE A 81 24.44 -14.58 9.28
CA ILE A 81 24.41 -15.30 10.55
C ILE A 81 23.06 -15.98 10.66
N SER A 82 23.07 -17.30 10.66
CA SER A 82 21.88 -18.15 10.79
C SER A 82 21.66 -18.49 12.26
N ILE A 83 20.52 -18.10 12.83
CA ILE A 83 20.12 -18.48 14.20
C ILE A 83 19.61 -19.92 14.17
N PRO A 84 20.26 -20.87 14.89
CA PRO A 84 19.82 -22.25 14.92
C PRO A 84 18.43 -22.42 15.55
N LYS A 85 17.62 -23.31 14.97
CA LYS A 85 16.27 -23.59 15.43
C LYS A 85 16.23 -24.11 16.88
N GLU A 86 17.24 -24.85 17.29
CA GLU A 86 17.33 -25.42 18.64
C GLU A 86 17.39 -24.34 19.75
N ILE A 87 18.00 -23.17 19.47
CA ILE A 87 18.03 -22.05 20.41
C ILE A 87 16.61 -21.50 20.61
N GLU A 88 15.85 -21.37 19.54
CA GLU A 88 14.46 -20.92 19.55
C GLU A 88 13.56 -21.92 20.30
N GLU A 89 13.67 -23.21 19.97
CA GLU A 89 12.90 -24.28 20.60
C GLU A 89 13.10 -24.35 22.09
N ARG A 90 14.34 -24.21 22.57
CA ARG A 90 14.61 -24.17 24.02
C ARG A 90 13.99 -22.97 24.72
N TYR A 91 13.98 -21.81 24.06
CA TYR A 91 13.34 -20.63 24.61
C TYR A 91 11.83 -20.78 24.69
N ILE A 92 11.20 -21.34 23.64
CA ILE A 92 9.77 -21.66 23.65
C ILE A 92 9.43 -22.64 24.79
N LEU A 93 10.25 -23.69 24.97
CA LEU A 93 10.04 -24.66 26.06
C LEU A 93 10.12 -24.01 27.43
N LYS A 94 11.00 -23.01 27.63
CA LYS A 94 11.12 -22.27 28.89
C LYS A 94 9.83 -21.53 29.26
N TYR A 95 9.10 -21.00 28.25
CA TYR A 95 7.87 -20.22 28.48
C TYR A 95 6.58 -21.04 28.24
N GLY A 96 6.71 -22.29 27.82
CA GLY A 96 5.59 -23.22 27.63
C GLY A 96 4.85 -23.15 26.32
N ASN A 97 4.89 -22.01 25.65
CA ASN A 97 4.28 -21.83 24.32
C ASN A 97 4.93 -20.68 23.54
N PRO A 98 4.75 -20.62 22.18
CA PRO A 98 5.34 -19.58 21.34
C PRO A 98 4.89 -18.16 21.66
N SER A 99 3.62 -17.95 22.07
CA SER A 99 3.08 -16.62 22.38
C SER A 99 3.76 -16.00 23.59
N ASP A 100 3.88 -16.75 24.68
CA ASP A 100 4.54 -16.27 25.90
C ASP A 100 6.03 -16.09 25.68
N ALA A 101 6.67 -16.97 24.91
CA ALA A 101 8.07 -16.82 24.51
C ALA A 101 8.27 -15.54 23.67
N TYR A 102 7.39 -15.27 22.72
CA TYR A 102 7.45 -14.04 21.91
C TYR A 102 7.31 -12.80 22.78
N MET A 103 6.33 -12.77 23.72
CA MET A 103 6.19 -11.67 24.67
C MET A 103 7.41 -11.46 25.54
N ALA A 104 8.05 -12.55 25.96
CA ALA A 104 9.25 -12.48 26.78
C ALA A 104 10.42 -11.84 26.03
N THR A 105 10.50 -11.92 24.69
CA THR A 105 11.59 -11.30 23.92
C THR A 105 11.64 -9.77 24.04
N PHE A 106 10.52 -9.14 24.38
CA PHE A 106 10.44 -7.68 24.57
C PHE A 106 10.92 -7.20 25.94
N THR A 107 10.89 -8.08 26.95
CA THR A 107 11.10 -7.66 28.34
C THR A 107 12.13 -8.48 29.11
N GLN A 108 12.43 -9.69 28.64
CA GLN A 108 13.32 -10.62 29.32
C GLN A 108 14.64 -10.79 28.55
N ASP A 109 15.70 -11.07 29.30
CA ASP A 109 16.99 -11.42 28.74
C ASP A 109 16.95 -12.83 28.13
N TRP A 110 17.74 -13.01 27.07
CA TRP A 110 17.92 -14.30 26.40
C TRP A 110 19.42 -14.65 26.29
N PRO A 111 20.08 -15.04 27.42
CA PRO A 111 21.52 -15.17 27.50
C PRO A 111 22.12 -16.08 26.43
N GLU A 112 21.48 -17.22 26.13
CA GLU A 112 21.97 -18.18 25.15
C GLU A 112 22.03 -17.56 23.74
N LEU A 113 20.99 -16.86 23.30
CA LEU A 113 20.97 -16.18 22.02
C LEU A 113 21.95 -14.99 22.00
N GLU A 114 22.04 -14.26 23.11
CA GLU A 114 22.99 -13.14 23.24
C GLU A 114 24.45 -13.61 23.10
N GLU A 115 24.83 -14.69 23.79
CA GLU A 115 26.18 -15.28 23.70
C GLU A 115 26.47 -15.77 22.27
N PHE A 116 25.52 -16.50 21.68
CA PHE A 116 25.63 -16.98 20.29
C PHE A 116 25.86 -15.80 19.33
N LEU A 117 25.01 -14.76 19.40
CA LEU A 117 25.09 -13.63 18.50
C LEU A 117 26.35 -12.79 18.73
N CYS A 118 26.75 -12.56 19.98
CA CYS A 118 28.02 -11.87 20.28
C CYS A 118 29.23 -12.61 19.69
N LEU A 119 29.28 -13.93 19.80
CA LEU A 119 30.32 -14.74 19.20
C LEU A 119 30.32 -14.59 17.66
N LYS A 120 29.15 -14.78 17.02
CA LYS A 120 29.02 -14.73 15.56
C LYS A 120 29.25 -13.35 14.96
N LEU A 121 28.88 -12.28 15.66
CA LEU A 121 29.21 -10.91 15.26
C LEU A 121 30.69 -10.63 15.32
N ASN A 122 31.41 -11.11 16.35
CA ASN A 122 32.88 -11.00 16.43
C ASN A 122 33.56 -11.80 15.31
N GLU A 123 33.14 -13.06 15.04
CA GLU A 123 33.63 -13.84 13.91
C GLU A 123 33.41 -13.10 12.56
N LEU A 124 32.27 -12.45 12.38
CA LEU A 124 31.95 -11.67 11.18
C LEU A 124 32.90 -10.45 11.05
N ILE A 125 33.16 -9.74 12.14
CA ILE A 125 34.10 -8.59 12.17
C ILE A 125 35.52 -9.07 11.79
N GLU A 126 35.97 -10.16 12.38
CA GLU A 126 37.31 -10.72 12.11
C GLU A 126 37.46 -11.18 10.66
N LYS A 127 36.46 -11.95 10.17
CA LYS A 127 36.43 -12.45 8.80
C LYS A 127 36.42 -11.35 7.75
N SER A 128 35.56 -10.34 7.95
CA SER A 128 35.39 -9.24 6.99
C SER A 128 36.42 -8.16 7.09
N ASN A 129 37.16 -8.11 8.21
CA ASN A 129 38.03 -7.00 8.59
C ASN A 129 37.31 -5.63 8.56
N GLN A 130 36.02 -5.62 8.88
CA GLN A 130 35.16 -4.43 8.87
C GLN A 130 34.45 -4.27 10.21
N LYS A 131 34.42 -3.06 10.74
CA LYS A 131 33.62 -2.73 11.92
C LYS A 131 32.11 -2.76 11.54
N ILE A 132 31.27 -3.33 12.41
CA ILE A 132 29.81 -3.17 12.30
C ILE A 132 29.47 -1.76 12.78
N GLU A 133 28.88 -0.97 11.90
CA GLU A 133 28.49 0.42 12.14
C GLU A 133 27.14 0.53 12.86
N VAL A 134 26.19 -0.33 12.46
CA VAL A 134 24.84 -0.35 12.99
C VAL A 134 24.15 -1.69 12.68
N ILE A 135 23.28 -2.11 13.59
CA ILE A 135 22.31 -3.19 13.35
C ILE A 135 20.92 -2.55 13.15
N THR A 136 20.20 -2.94 12.11
CA THR A 136 18.80 -2.51 11.89
C THR A 136 17.83 -3.64 12.24
N SER A 137 16.72 -3.35 12.92
CA SER A 137 15.70 -4.33 13.29
C SER A 137 14.29 -3.73 13.14
N LEU A 138 13.35 -4.51 12.59
CA LEU A 138 11.93 -4.08 12.48
C LEU A 138 11.27 -3.96 13.86
N THR A 139 11.71 -4.71 14.83
CA THR A 139 11.05 -4.81 16.13
C THR A 139 12.07 -4.64 17.25
N TYR A 140 11.66 -3.94 18.31
CA TYR A 140 12.45 -3.89 19.54
C TYR A 140 12.51 -5.28 20.18
N LEU A 141 13.73 -5.70 20.54
CA LEU A 141 13.99 -6.97 21.21
C LEU A 141 15.00 -6.75 22.33
N LYS A 142 14.66 -7.15 23.54
CA LYS A 142 15.47 -6.88 24.74
C LYS A 142 16.90 -7.43 24.62
N PHE A 143 17.07 -8.61 24.05
CA PHE A 143 18.39 -9.23 23.88
C PHE A 143 19.27 -8.46 22.88
N LEU A 144 18.70 -7.80 21.86
CA LEU A 144 19.46 -6.93 20.96
C LEU A 144 20.02 -5.71 21.70
N ASP A 145 19.25 -5.13 22.61
CA ASP A 145 19.71 -4.05 23.48
C ASP A 145 20.94 -4.49 24.30
N ASN A 146 20.88 -5.69 24.87
CA ASN A 146 22.00 -6.26 25.63
C ASN A 146 23.22 -6.47 24.75
N ILE A 147 23.07 -6.95 23.50
CA ILE A 147 24.16 -7.11 22.53
C ILE A 147 24.73 -5.75 22.14
N SER A 148 23.90 -4.74 21.91
CA SER A 148 24.33 -3.36 21.65
C SER A 148 25.27 -2.84 22.73
N HIS A 149 24.88 -3.00 23.98
CA HIS A 149 25.71 -2.59 25.12
C HIS A 149 27.00 -3.41 25.23
N LYS A 150 26.96 -4.74 25.06
CA LYS A 150 28.13 -5.63 25.16
C LYS A 150 29.18 -5.35 24.08
N LEU A 151 28.74 -5.10 22.86
CA LEU A 151 29.63 -4.92 21.69
C LEU A 151 29.84 -3.45 21.30
N ASN A 152 29.15 -2.52 21.96
CA ASN A 152 29.16 -1.09 21.62
C ASN A 152 28.78 -0.88 20.13
N ILE A 153 27.75 -1.56 19.66
CA ILE A 153 27.21 -1.43 18.31
C ILE A 153 25.83 -0.77 18.42
N PRO A 154 25.59 0.39 17.80
CA PRO A 154 24.27 1.02 17.81
C PRO A 154 23.23 0.17 17.09
N ILE A 155 21.98 0.20 17.57
CA ILE A 155 20.85 -0.44 16.91
C ILE A 155 19.84 0.63 16.50
N LEU A 156 19.37 0.55 15.27
CA LEU A 156 18.25 1.32 14.77
C LEU A 156 17.03 0.40 14.66
N TYR A 157 16.08 0.62 15.54
CA TYR A 157 14.78 -0.02 15.46
C TYR A 157 13.88 0.79 14.55
N TYR A 158 13.14 0.12 13.66
CA TYR A 158 12.16 0.77 12.80
C TYR A 158 10.84 0.04 12.82
N GLU A 159 9.77 0.74 12.50
CA GLU A 159 8.41 0.22 12.42
C GLU A 159 7.68 0.93 11.29
N TRP A 160 6.63 0.31 10.76
CA TRP A 160 5.73 0.94 9.82
C TRP A 160 5.12 2.22 10.37
N GLY A 161 5.22 3.29 9.60
CA GLY A 161 4.51 4.54 9.86
C GLY A 161 3.02 4.46 9.50
N PRO A 162 2.28 5.55 9.74
CA PRO A 162 0.85 5.63 9.46
C PRO A 162 0.55 5.71 7.95
N PHE A 163 1.34 6.45 7.19
CA PHE A 163 1.11 6.67 5.77
C PHE A 163 1.71 5.52 4.96
N ARG A 164 0.87 4.86 4.13
CA ARG A 164 1.25 3.61 3.44
C ARG A 164 0.68 3.55 2.03
N TYR A 165 1.35 2.77 1.20
CA TYR A 165 0.85 2.34 -0.11
C TYR A 165 -0.57 1.72 0.02
N PRO A 166 -1.48 1.89 -0.96
CA PRO A 166 -1.29 2.57 -2.25
C PRO A 166 -1.51 4.09 -2.21
N ILE A 167 -2.13 4.63 -1.19
CA ILE A 167 -2.59 6.03 -1.13
C ILE A 167 -1.43 6.99 -0.91
N TYR A 168 -0.54 6.63 -0.01
CA TYR A 168 0.58 7.48 0.40
C TYR A 168 1.93 6.91 -0.03
N ARG A 169 2.93 7.75 0.02
CA ARG A 169 4.32 7.32 0.15
C ARG A 169 4.49 6.65 1.49
N ASN A 170 5.19 5.53 1.49
CA ASN A 170 5.39 4.81 2.74
C ASN A 170 6.22 5.63 3.73
N THR A 171 5.84 5.53 4.99
CA THR A 171 6.59 6.10 6.10
C THR A 171 6.98 5.04 7.12
N ALA A 172 8.01 5.33 7.90
CA ALA A 172 8.45 4.51 9.01
C ALA A 172 8.67 5.37 10.26
N TYR A 173 8.69 4.71 11.41
CA TYR A 173 9.30 5.23 12.63
C TYR A 173 10.72 4.71 12.73
N ILE A 174 11.66 5.52 13.21
CA ILE A 174 13.00 5.08 13.58
C ILE A 174 13.29 5.52 15.02
N ASP A 175 13.74 4.58 15.83
CA ASP A 175 14.20 4.85 17.19
C ASP A 175 15.54 4.15 17.46
N ILE A 176 16.50 4.92 17.94
CA ILE A 176 17.83 4.41 18.33
C ILE A 176 17.75 3.68 19.69
N ASN A 177 16.78 4.02 20.53
CA ASN A 177 16.66 3.51 21.89
C ASN A 177 15.59 2.42 22.04
N GLY A 178 14.96 1.99 20.94
CA GLY A 178 14.03 0.87 20.89
C GLY A 178 12.67 1.08 21.55
N ARG A 179 12.42 2.25 22.09
CA ARG A 179 11.13 2.61 22.69
C ARG A 179 10.71 3.96 22.18
N TYR A 180 9.59 3.96 21.49
CA TYR A 180 8.97 5.22 21.08
C TYR A 180 8.64 6.04 22.33
N LYS A 181 9.43 7.09 22.54
CA LYS A 181 9.16 8.05 23.60
C LYS A 181 7.81 8.71 23.36
N ASP A 182 7.21 9.24 24.43
CA ASP A 182 6.05 10.11 24.30
C ASP A 182 6.37 11.26 23.32
N VAL A 183 5.67 11.25 22.17
CA VAL A 183 5.91 12.18 21.07
C VAL A 183 5.63 13.62 21.50
N ALA A 184 4.68 13.83 22.43
CA ALA A 184 4.40 15.16 22.96
C ALA A 184 5.58 15.70 23.79
N SER A 185 6.25 14.84 24.57
CA SER A 185 7.45 15.23 25.28
C SER A 185 8.60 15.57 24.33
N LEU A 186 8.78 14.82 23.26
CA LEU A 186 9.75 15.11 22.21
C LEU A 186 9.43 16.43 21.49
N TYR A 187 8.16 16.70 21.22
CA TYR A 187 7.74 17.98 20.63
C TYR A 187 8.06 19.16 21.55
N ASN A 188 7.87 19.02 22.84
CA ASN A 188 8.25 20.07 23.79
C ASN A 188 9.76 20.35 23.78
N LEU A 189 10.61 19.31 23.65
CA LEU A 189 12.05 19.49 23.48
C LEU A 189 12.37 20.19 22.16
N PHE A 190 11.79 19.73 21.07
CA PHE A 190 11.92 20.33 19.75
C PHE A 190 11.52 21.82 19.74
N LYS A 191 10.33 22.14 20.24
CA LYS A 191 9.81 23.50 20.25
C LYS A 191 10.66 24.48 21.10
N ASN A 192 11.31 23.98 22.14
CA ASN A 192 12.16 24.80 23.03
C ASN A 192 13.61 24.91 22.54
N ASP A 193 14.00 24.15 21.51
CA ASP A 193 15.32 24.23 20.91
C ASP A 193 15.46 25.52 20.08
N PRO A 194 16.45 26.39 20.37
CA PRO A 194 16.64 27.63 19.61
C PRO A 194 16.84 27.40 18.11
N ASP A 195 17.46 26.30 17.71
CA ASP A 195 17.81 26.01 16.32
C ASP A 195 16.61 25.58 15.46
N THR A 196 15.44 25.40 16.09
CA THR A 196 14.22 25.00 15.37
C THR A 196 13.25 26.15 15.10
N ARG A 197 13.50 27.36 15.65
CA ARG A 197 12.53 28.48 15.66
C ARG A 197 12.19 29.04 14.29
N ASP A 198 13.13 28.99 13.36
CA ASP A 198 13.01 29.49 11.99
C ASP A 198 12.75 28.38 10.96
N LEU A 199 12.47 27.16 11.42
CA LEU A 199 12.11 26.08 10.52
C LEU A 199 10.79 26.37 9.78
N PRO A 200 10.73 26.11 8.47
CA PRO A 200 9.51 26.36 7.72
C PRO A 200 8.38 25.42 8.16
N VAL A 201 7.18 25.98 8.28
CA VAL A 201 5.97 25.22 8.60
C VAL A 201 5.06 25.16 7.37
N ILE A 202 4.87 23.97 6.85
CA ILE A 202 4.00 23.70 5.71
C ILE A 202 2.56 23.54 6.21
N LYS A 203 1.60 24.18 5.56
CA LYS A 203 0.18 24.05 5.89
C LYS A 203 -0.30 22.61 5.68
N ARG A 204 -1.21 22.14 6.50
CA ARG A 204 -1.76 20.78 6.50
C ARG A 204 -2.10 20.25 5.10
N LYS A 205 -2.83 21.02 4.29
CA LYS A 205 -3.20 20.63 2.92
C LYS A 205 -1.97 20.37 2.03
N ASP A 206 -0.97 21.22 2.14
CA ASP A 206 0.24 21.12 1.34
C ASP A 206 1.16 20.01 1.87
N LEU A 207 1.22 19.83 3.19
CA LEU A 207 1.92 18.71 3.83
C LEU A 207 1.31 17.37 3.42
N LEU A 208 -0.02 17.27 3.37
CA LEU A 208 -0.70 16.09 2.87
C LEU A 208 -0.34 15.78 1.41
N ALA A 209 -0.18 16.81 0.56
CA ALA A 209 0.22 16.63 -0.83
C ALA A 209 1.63 16.04 -0.99
N LEU A 210 2.55 16.30 -0.06
CA LEU A 210 3.89 15.67 -0.06
C LEU A 210 3.82 14.17 0.23
N LEU A 211 2.85 13.73 1.00
CA LEU A 211 2.66 12.34 1.41
C LEU A 211 1.85 11.53 0.40
N LEU A 212 0.89 12.14 -0.30
CA LEU A 212 0.02 11.44 -1.24
C LEU A 212 0.78 10.99 -2.50
N LYS A 213 0.47 9.79 -2.98
CA LYS A 213 0.87 9.38 -4.33
C LYS A 213 0.06 10.14 -5.38
N LYS A 214 0.60 10.27 -6.59
CA LYS A 214 0.05 11.04 -7.71
C LYS A 214 -1.44 10.78 -7.95
N ASP A 215 -1.84 9.50 -7.99
CA ASP A 215 -3.20 9.08 -8.31
C ASP A 215 -4.21 9.41 -7.20
N TYR A 216 -3.70 9.70 -6.00
CA TYR A 216 -4.50 9.99 -4.82
C TYR A 216 -4.47 11.46 -4.40
N ILE A 217 -3.87 12.34 -5.22
CA ILE A 217 -3.77 13.79 -4.92
C ILE A 217 -5.13 14.46 -4.70
N LYS A 218 -6.21 13.87 -5.23
CA LYS A 218 -7.60 14.31 -5.00
C LYS A 218 -7.98 14.36 -3.52
N TYR A 219 -7.40 13.51 -2.68
CA TYR A 219 -7.67 13.49 -1.24
C TYR A 219 -7.11 14.70 -0.48
N ARG A 220 -6.31 15.53 -1.13
CA ARG A 220 -5.88 16.82 -0.59
C ARG A 220 -7.01 17.85 -0.53
N ASP A 221 -7.86 17.85 -1.55
CA ASP A 221 -8.93 18.84 -1.69
C ASP A 221 -10.20 18.30 -1.00
N LEU A 222 -10.22 18.46 0.33
CA LEU A 222 -11.33 18.05 1.19
C LEU A 222 -12.42 19.11 1.16
N ASP A 223 -12.98 19.36 -0.01
CA ASP A 223 -14.16 20.19 -0.15
C ASP A 223 -15.39 19.32 0.10
N GLU A 224 -16.30 19.77 0.96
CA GLU A 224 -17.58 19.10 1.27
C GLU A 224 -18.36 18.72 0.02
N ASN A 225 -18.12 19.42 -1.10
CA ASN A 225 -18.75 19.15 -2.39
C ASN A 225 -18.13 17.97 -3.16
N ASN A 226 -16.98 17.45 -2.72
CA ASN A 226 -16.26 16.38 -3.42
C ASN A 226 -16.54 14.97 -2.89
N PHE A 227 -17.22 14.84 -1.74
CA PHE A 227 -17.51 13.56 -1.10
C PHE A 227 -18.95 13.53 -0.61
N ASP A 228 -19.80 12.72 -1.23
CA ASP A 228 -21.24 12.56 -0.86
C ASP A 228 -21.46 12.13 0.59
N THR A 229 -20.42 11.59 1.23
CA THR A 229 -20.46 11.05 2.59
C THR A 229 -19.59 11.82 3.58
N TYR A 230 -19.11 13.03 3.23
CA TYR A 230 -18.24 13.81 4.10
C TYR A 230 -18.97 14.20 5.40
N ASP A 231 -18.30 13.96 6.57
CA ASP A 231 -18.84 14.24 7.91
C ASP A 231 -20.26 13.69 8.18
N LYS A 232 -20.60 12.56 7.54
CA LYS A 232 -21.90 11.90 7.70
C LYS A 232 -22.15 11.38 9.12
N TYR A 233 -21.08 10.90 9.77
CA TYR A 233 -21.15 10.33 11.10
C TYR A 233 -20.48 11.25 12.12
N GLU A 234 -21.03 11.29 13.35
CA GLU A 234 -20.45 12.09 14.43
C GLU A 234 -19.13 11.50 14.91
N ILE A 235 -19.02 10.14 14.93
CA ILE A 235 -17.80 9.45 15.33
C ILE A 235 -17.58 8.18 14.51
N GLY A 236 -16.34 7.96 14.07
CA GLY A 236 -15.87 6.74 13.45
C GLY A 236 -14.95 5.97 14.39
N ILE A 237 -15.24 4.68 14.61
CA ILE A 237 -14.41 3.79 15.40
C ILE A 237 -13.54 2.97 14.45
N ALA A 238 -12.23 3.21 14.49
CA ALA A 238 -11.25 2.40 13.79
C ALA A 238 -10.88 1.20 14.66
N ALA A 239 -11.49 0.05 14.37
CA ALA A 239 -11.24 -1.19 15.07
C ALA A 239 -9.85 -1.73 14.70
N GLY A 240 -8.92 -1.66 15.65
CA GLY A 240 -7.56 -2.16 15.51
C GLY A 240 -7.48 -3.68 15.60
N TYR A 241 -6.27 -4.18 15.61
CA TYR A 241 -5.93 -5.59 15.69
C TYR A 241 -6.07 -6.04 17.15
N ASN A 242 -7.21 -6.68 17.52
CA ASN A 242 -7.47 -7.09 18.89
C ASN A 242 -6.55 -8.18 19.43
N SER A 243 -5.88 -8.90 18.54
CA SER A 243 -5.01 -10.03 18.89
C SER A 243 -3.55 -9.62 19.09
N LEU A 244 -3.18 -8.37 18.78
CA LEU A 244 -1.80 -7.94 18.97
C LEU A 244 -1.49 -7.69 20.42
N THR A 245 -0.46 -8.35 20.86
CA THR A 245 0.18 -8.24 22.15
C THR A 245 0.53 -6.80 22.53
N GLU A 246 0.84 -5.94 21.55
CA GLU A 246 1.06 -4.52 21.78
C GLU A 246 -0.18 -3.80 22.26
N THR A 247 -1.35 -4.05 21.64
CA THR A 247 -2.61 -3.44 22.07
C THR A 247 -2.97 -3.90 23.49
N SER A 248 -2.82 -5.18 23.80
CA SER A 248 -3.09 -5.72 25.12
C SER A 248 -2.11 -5.24 26.20
N SER A 249 -0.88 -4.87 25.84
CA SER A 249 0.09 -4.29 26.76
C SER A 249 -0.16 -2.79 27.05
N HIS A 250 -0.88 -2.10 26.15
CA HIS A 250 -1.09 -0.67 26.24
C HIS A 250 -2.39 -0.27 26.92
N THR A 251 -3.41 -1.15 26.97
CA THR A 251 -4.69 -0.89 27.61
C THR A 251 -5.40 -2.17 28.00
N HIS A 252 -6.27 -2.09 29.02
CA HIS A 252 -7.22 -3.16 29.34
C HIS A 252 -8.55 -3.01 28.61
N LEU A 253 -8.73 -1.91 27.86
CA LEU A 253 -9.93 -1.63 27.07
C LEU A 253 -9.81 -2.31 25.69
N ASN A 254 -10.94 -2.79 25.20
CA ASN A 254 -11.07 -3.42 23.90
C ASN A 254 -12.05 -2.65 23.00
N MET A 255 -12.26 -3.12 21.78
CA MET A 255 -13.14 -2.46 20.82
C MET A 255 -14.60 -2.39 21.26
N LEU A 256 -15.07 -3.38 22.05
CA LEU A 256 -16.43 -3.36 22.61
C LEU A 256 -16.58 -2.24 23.64
N ASP A 257 -15.55 -2.05 24.48
CA ASP A 257 -15.50 -0.96 25.45
C ASP A 257 -15.51 0.40 24.74
N LEU A 258 -14.75 0.55 23.68
CA LEU A 258 -14.71 1.78 22.88
C LEU A 258 -16.08 2.08 22.25
N TYR A 259 -16.72 1.08 21.65
CA TYR A 259 -18.08 1.21 21.10
C TYR A 259 -19.09 1.58 22.19
N TYR A 260 -19.05 0.91 23.34
CA TYR A 260 -19.91 1.19 24.47
C TYR A 260 -19.73 2.62 24.98
N LEU A 261 -18.49 3.06 25.18
CA LEU A 261 -18.20 4.45 25.57
C LEU A 261 -18.74 5.46 24.56
N SER A 262 -18.58 5.18 23.26
CA SER A 262 -19.12 6.04 22.21
C SER A 262 -20.65 6.10 22.22
N SER A 263 -21.33 4.98 22.49
CA SER A 263 -22.79 4.89 22.56
C SER A 263 -23.39 5.57 23.79
N GLN A 264 -22.59 5.97 24.77
CA GLN A 264 -23.03 6.80 25.88
C GLN A 264 -23.19 8.28 25.49
N VAL A 265 -22.64 8.68 24.34
CA VAL A 265 -22.55 10.08 23.91
C VAL A 265 -23.26 10.32 22.58
N PHE A 266 -23.23 9.33 21.70
CA PHE A 266 -23.78 9.41 20.35
C PHE A 266 -24.83 8.33 20.13
N ASP A 267 -25.85 8.64 19.34
CA ASP A 267 -26.82 7.66 18.90
C ASP A 267 -26.16 6.61 18.00
N THR A 268 -26.68 5.37 17.99
CA THR A 268 -26.10 4.28 17.20
C THR A 268 -26.07 4.57 15.70
N ASP A 269 -26.91 5.48 15.20
CA ASP A 269 -26.98 5.93 13.82
C ASP A 269 -25.85 6.90 13.48
N GLU A 270 -25.28 7.53 14.47
CA GLU A 270 -24.20 8.51 14.36
C GLU A 270 -22.81 7.87 14.50
N ILE A 271 -22.75 6.57 14.87
CA ILE A 271 -21.52 5.83 15.08
C ILE A 271 -21.25 4.96 13.84
N ALA A 272 -20.09 5.16 13.21
CA ALA A 272 -19.57 4.27 12.17
C ALA A 272 -18.43 3.40 12.72
N VAL A 273 -18.33 2.16 12.25
CA VAL A 273 -17.25 1.23 12.64
C VAL A 273 -16.58 0.69 11.40
N ARG A 274 -15.25 0.71 11.38
CA ARG A 274 -14.42 0.08 10.35
C ARG A 274 -13.49 -0.92 11.01
N TYR A 275 -13.63 -2.18 10.63
CA TYR A 275 -12.75 -3.24 11.12
C TYR A 275 -11.43 -3.29 10.36
N HIS A 276 -10.37 -3.72 11.04
CA HIS A 276 -9.06 -3.90 10.40
C HIS A 276 -9.13 -5.07 9.41
N PRO A 277 -8.79 -4.88 8.12
CA PRO A 277 -8.98 -5.91 7.09
C PRO A 277 -8.11 -7.17 7.30
N GLY A 278 -7.03 -7.06 8.06
CA GLY A 278 -6.11 -8.16 8.34
C GLY A 278 -6.34 -8.86 9.67
N ASP A 279 -7.37 -8.53 10.46
CA ASP A 279 -7.62 -9.21 11.73
C ASP A 279 -8.40 -10.52 11.51
N PRO A 280 -7.76 -11.70 11.67
CA PRO A 280 -8.41 -12.99 11.45
C PRO A 280 -9.37 -13.39 12.58
N LEU A 281 -9.27 -12.73 13.74
CA LEU A 281 -10.02 -13.08 14.96
C LEU A 281 -11.22 -12.15 15.19
N HIS A 282 -11.73 -11.51 14.15
CA HIS A 282 -12.88 -10.63 14.25
C HIS A 282 -14.07 -11.30 14.92
N ALA A 283 -14.20 -11.09 16.23
CA ALA A 283 -15.52 -11.11 16.84
C ALA A 283 -16.25 -9.84 16.38
N LYS A 284 -16.82 -9.88 15.19
CA LYS A 284 -17.60 -8.75 14.66
C LYS A 284 -18.77 -8.49 15.58
N MET A 285 -18.77 -7.33 16.23
CA MET A 285 -19.96 -6.81 16.87
C MET A 285 -21.00 -6.54 15.79
N LYS A 286 -22.26 -6.80 16.09
CA LYS A 286 -23.35 -6.35 15.22
C LYS A 286 -23.56 -4.85 15.42
N VAL A 287 -22.96 -4.07 14.54
CA VAL A 287 -23.09 -2.59 14.52
C VAL A 287 -24.03 -2.16 13.41
N LYS A 288 -24.66 -1.00 13.54
CA LYS A 288 -25.61 -0.51 12.55
C LYS A 288 -24.92 -0.01 11.29
N ASN A 289 -23.80 0.71 11.45
CA ASN A 289 -23.04 1.30 10.33
C ASN A 289 -21.62 0.70 10.30
N GLU A 290 -21.50 -0.52 9.75
CA GLU A 290 -20.19 -1.08 9.39
C GLU A 290 -19.80 -0.48 8.03
N LEU A 291 -18.63 0.18 7.97
CA LEU A 291 -18.12 0.76 6.74
C LEU A 291 -17.06 -0.16 6.14
N GLU A 292 -17.43 -0.74 5.00
CA GLU A 292 -16.51 -1.42 4.10
C GLU A 292 -15.90 -0.39 3.16
N GLY A 293 -14.58 -0.44 2.91
CA GLY A 293 -13.93 0.48 1.98
C GLY A 293 -12.59 0.99 2.45
N GLY A 294 -12.11 2.04 1.78
CA GLY A 294 -10.83 2.67 2.04
C GLY A 294 -10.78 3.36 3.40
N LEU A 295 -9.59 3.40 3.99
CA LEU A 295 -9.40 4.07 5.28
C LEU A 295 -9.64 5.57 5.18
N VAL A 296 -9.23 6.19 4.07
CA VAL A 296 -9.41 7.63 3.86
C VAL A 296 -10.89 7.99 3.76
N GLU A 297 -11.66 7.23 3.00
CA GLU A 297 -13.10 7.42 2.87
C GLU A 297 -13.82 7.27 4.22
N PHE A 298 -13.39 6.30 5.04
CA PHE A 298 -13.88 6.15 6.40
C PHE A 298 -13.56 7.39 7.26
N ILE A 299 -12.30 7.86 7.26
CA ILE A 299 -11.90 9.06 8.00
C ILE A 299 -12.71 10.29 7.56
N LEU A 300 -12.88 10.45 6.24
CA LEU A 300 -13.61 11.60 5.68
C LEU A 300 -15.10 11.55 5.99
N SER A 301 -15.70 10.37 6.14
CA SER A 301 -17.11 10.24 6.48
C SER A 301 -17.43 10.54 7.94
N CYS A 302 -16.45 10.76 8.79
CA CYS A 302 -16.63 10.97 10.23
C CYS A 302 -16.10 12.33 10.65
N LYS A 303 -16.84 13.04 11.54
CA LYS A 303 -16.36 14.29 12.15
C LYS A 303 -15.23 14.03 13.14
N ARG A 304 -15.30 12.91 13.86
CA ARG A 304 -14.36 12.47 14.87
C ARG A 304 -13.92 11.05 14.58
N VAL A 305 -12.69 10.72 14.95
CA VAL A 305 -12.16 9.34 14.83
C VAL A 305 -11.69 8.87 16.20
N ALA A 306 -12.12 7.70 16.61
CA ALA A 306 -11.69 7.06 17.85
C ALA A 306 -10.99 5.74 17.56
N ALA A 307 -9.91 5.48 18.30
CA ALA A 307 -9.15 4.25 18.18
C ALA A 307 -8.51 3.83 19.52
N ILE A 308 -7.84 2.69 19.52
CA ILE A 308 -7.02 2.22 20.63
C ILE A 308 -5.60 2.05 20.10
N SER A 309 -4.72 3.00 20.41
CA SER A 309 -3.29 2.95 20.08
C SER A 309 -3.03 2.65 18.59
N SER A 310 -3.71 3.34 17.68
CA SER A 310 -3.70 3.04 16.24
C SER A 310 -3.03 4.12 15.40
N ASN A 311 -2.29 3.71 14.38
CA ASN A 311 -1.72 4.63 13.37
C ASN A 311 -2.78 5.44 12.59
N VAL A 312 -4.03 4.96 12.53
CA VAL A 312 -5.18 5.69 11.95
C VAL A 312 -5.38 7.08 12.57
N GLU A 313 -4.99 7.22 13.84
CA GLU A 313 -5.08 8.49 14.56
C GLU A 313 -4.24 9.59 13.89
N VAL A 314 -3.04 9.25 13.42
CA VAL A 314 -2.17 10.22 12.71
C VAL A 314 -2.76 10.60 11.35
N GLU A 315 -3.32 9.63 10.62
CA GLU A 315 -4.01 9.93 9.37
C GLU A 315 -5.21 10.85 9.61
N ALA A 316 -6.03 10.56 10.64
CA ALA A 316 -7.18 11.39 11.00
C ALA A 316 -6.76 12.82 11.40
N MET A 317 -5.67 12.99 12.16
CA MET A 317 -5.10 14.30 12.47
C MET A 317 -4.69 15.05 11.19
N MET A 318 -4.08 14.35 10.22
CA MET A 318 -3.68 14.95 8.94
C MET A 318 -4.89 15.42 8.13
N TYR A 319 -6.04 14.73 8.22
CA TYR A 319 -7.30 15.17 7.62
C TYR A 319 -8.09 16.19 8.47
N GLY A 320 -7.53 16.68 9.57
CA GLY A 320 -8.15 17.70 10.41
C GLY A 320 -9.28 17.21 11.28
N LYS A 321 -9.39 15.89 11.47
CA LYS A 321 -10.42 15.32 12.34
C LYS A 321 -10.03 15.43 13.81
N THR A 322 -11.02 15.55 14.67
CA THR A 322 -10.83 15.40 16.12
C THR A 322 -10.58 13.93 16.43
N VAL A 323 -9.51 13.63 17.16
CA VAL A 323 -9.07 12.26 17.44
C VAL A 323 -9.20 11.93 18.92
N TYR A 324 -9.69 10.73 19.21
CA TYR A 324 -9.76 10.14 20.54
C TYR A 324 -8.95 8.85 20.59
N ASP A 325 -7.95 8.80 21.48
CA ASP A 325 -7.21 7.58 21.84
C ASP A 325 -7.50 7.20 23.27
N ILE A 326 -8.09 6.01 23.47
CA ILE A 326 -8.31 5.47 24.81
C ILE A 326 -7.21 4.48 25.25
N GLY A 327 -6.16 4.34 24.45
CA GLY A 327 -4.98 3.53 24.73
C GLY A 327 -3.84 4.31 25.40
N LYS A 328 -2.63 3.80 25.21
CA LYS A 328 -1.38 4.44 25.62
C LYS A 328 -0.50 4.73 24.39
N PHE A 329 -1.11 5.26 23.34
CA PHE A 329 -0.41 5.53 22.11
C PHE A 329 0.62 6.64 22.26
N LYS A 330 1.64 6.59 21.41
CA LYS A 330 2.76 7.55 21.39
C LYS A 330 2.35 9.01 21.22
N TYR A 331 1.17 9.28 20.65
CA TYR A 331 0.64 10.63 20.40
C TYR A 331 -0.37 11.13 21.44
N LYS A 332 -0.50 10.44 22.57
CA LYS A 332 -1.47 10.75 23.64
C LYS A 332 -1.51 12.23 24.04
N GLY A 333 -0.38 12.93 24.00
CA GLY A 333 -0.34 14.37 24.34
C GLY A 333 -1.02 15.28 23.33
N PHE A 334 -1.27 14.83 22.10
CA PHE A 334 -1.85 15.59 21.00
C PHE A 334 -3.33 15.29 20.74
N VAL A 335 -3.82 14.16 21.20
CA VAL A 335 -5.20 13.70 20.99
C VAL A 335 -6.02 13.75 22.28
N ASN A 336 -7.32 13.61 22.17
CA ASN A 336 -8.22 13.52 23.33
C ASN A 336 -8.19 12.09 23.90
N ASN A 337 -8.32 11.95 25.20
CA ASN A 337 -8.31 10.65 25.87
C ASN A 337 -9.64 10.29 26.56
N ASN A 338 -10.66 11.13 26.39
CA ASN A 338 -11.95 10.94 27.03
C ASN A 338 -13.09 11.32 26.09
N ILE A 339 -13.74 10.32 25.51
CA ILE A 339 -14.87 10.48 24.59
C ILE A 339 -16.07 11.15 25.29
N ILE A 340 -16.31 10.83 26.56
CA ILE A 340 -17.47 11.32 27.29
C ILE A 340 -17.43 12.84 27.50
N LYS A 341 -16.24 13.41 27.62
CA LYS A 341 -16.09 14.88 27.81
C LYS A 341 -16.25 15.68 26.54
N LEU A 342 -16.24 15.06 25.38
CA LEU A 342 -16.30 15.70 24.06
C LEU A 342 -15.35 16.90 23.90
N GLU A 343 -14.15 16.81 24.44
CA GLU A 343 -13.11 17.79 24.22
C GLU A 343 -12.76 17.83 22.73
N ASP A 344 -12.68 19.01 22.14
CA ASP A 344 -12.41 19.19 20.73
C ASP A 344 -10.98 19.71 20.52
N LYS A 345 -9.99 18.90 20.89
CA LYS A 345 -8.58 19.21 20.72
C LYS A 345 -8.16 18.88 19.28
N GLN A 346 -7.78 19.92 18.55
CA GLN A 346 -7.23 19.77 17.21
C GLN A 346 -5.71 19.98 17.19
N VAL A 347 -5.05 19.27 16.30
CA VAL A 347 -3.63 19.37 16.06
C VAL A 347 -3.34 20.49 15.06
N ASN A 348 -2.40 21.39 15.38
CA ASN A 348 -2.00 22.48 14.50
C ASN A 348 -0.93 22.05 13.46
N ASP A 349 -0.64 22.93 12.51
CA ASP A 349 0.32 22.67 11.45
C ASP A 349 1.74 22.41 11.97
N GLU A 350 2.19 23.08 13.02
CA GLU A 350 3.53 22.90 13.62
C GLU A 350 3.71 21.46 14.13
N ILE A 351 2.71 20.93 14.85
CA ILE A 351 2.74 19.55 15.35
C ILE A 351 2.73 18.55 14.19
N LEU A 352 1.94 18.78 13.14
CA LEU A 352 1.91 17.92 11.97
C LEU A 352 3.25 17.90 11.22
N ASN A 353 3.88 19.06 11.05
CA ASN A 353 5.21 19.17 10.46
C ASN A 353 6.26 18.43 11.31
N PHE A 354 6.21 18.59 12.64
CA PHE A 354 7.06 17.85 13.54
C PHE A 354 6.86 16.33 13.41
N ILE A 355 5.62 15.87 13.33
CA ILE A 355 5.33 14.44 13.12
C ILE A 355 5.92 13.96 11.79
N VAL A 356 5.70 14.69 10.69
CA VAL A 356 6.13 14.25 9.35
C VAL A 356 7.65 14.34 9.16
N PHE A 357 8.30 15.39 9.67
CA PHE A 357 9.72 15.62 9.37
C PHE A 357 10.68 15.22 10.51
N ILE A 358 10.17 14.90 11.70
CA ILE A 358 11.01 14.45 12.83
C ILE A 358 10.67 13.03 13.27
N ILE A 359 9.40 12.73 13.48
CA ILE A 359 8.97 11.44 14.02
C ILE A 359 8.89 10.38 12.92
N LEU A 360 8.35 10.75 11.75
CA LEU A 360 8.26 9.86 10.61
C LEU A 360 9.47 10.02 9.69
N VAL A 361 9.78 8.93 9.02
CA VAL A 361 10.86 8.86 8.03
C VAL A 361 10.28 8.32 6.73
N PRO A 362 10.61 8.90 5.56
CA PRO A 362 10.32 8.24 4.29
C PRO A 362 10.90 6.83 4.29
N PHE A 363 10.05 5.84 4.00
CA PHE A 363 10.42 4.42 4.16
C PHE A 363 11.59 4.03 3.24
N GLU A 364 11.69 4.66 2.05
CA GLU A 364 12.80 4.46 1.12
C GLU A 364 14.16 4.78 1.72
N LEU A 365 14.23 5.71 2.68
CA LEU A 365 15.49 6.06 3.35
C LEU A 365 16.05 4.91 4.20
N LEU A 366 15.23 3.95 4.63
CA LEU A 366 15.69 2.73 5.28
C LEU A 366 16.57 1.87 4.36
N ASN A 367 16.48 2.06 3.04
CA ASN A 367 17.32 1.39 2.04
C ASN A 367 18.62 2.15 1.73
N SER A 368 18.86 3.29 2.38
CA SER A 368 20.07 4.12 2.21
C SER A 368 21.05 3.91 3.34
N ALA A 369 22.21 3.32 3.02
CA ALA A 369 23.30 3.19 3.99
C ALA A 369 23.80 4.57 4.47
N GLU A 370 23.79 5.59 3.60
CA GLU A 370 24.15 6.96 3.95
C GLU A 370 23.20 7.53 5.00
N TYR A 371 21.89 7.34 4.79
CA TYR A 371 20.89 7.80 5.75
C TYR A 371 21.00 7.07 7.10
N LEU A 372 21.22 5.76 7.12
CA LEU A 372 21.39 5.01 8.37
C LEU A 372 22.64 5.48 9.14
N ARG A 373 23.74 5.77 8.41
CA ARG A 373 24.93 6.40 9.01
C ARG A 373 24.62 7.78 9.58
N PHE A 374 23.91 8.62 8.84
CA PHE A 374 23.47 9.92 9.33
C PHE A 374 22.65 9.78 10.62
N ARG A 375 21.70 8.83 10.69
CA ARG A 375 20.87 8.64 11.88
C ARG A 375 21.68 8.27 13.15
N ILE A 376 22.71 7.47 13.04
CA ILE A 376 23.53 7.06 14.20
C ILE A 376 24.50 8.16 14.68
N THR A 377 24.70 9.24 13.91
CA THR A 377 25.45 10.41 14.40
C THR A 377 24.64 11.25 15.38
N ASN A 378 23.39 10.89 15.64
CA ASN A 378 22.46 11.67 16.46
C ASN A 378 22.29 13.11 15.96
N PRO A 379 21.83 13.33 14.72
CA PRO A 379 21.70 14.65 14.12
C PRO A 379 20.81 15.56 14.96
N SER A 380 21.05 16.87 14.91
CA SER A 380 20.18 17.88 15.51
C SER A 380 18.76 17.84 14.93
N TRP A 381 17.79 18.40 15.66
CA TRP A 381 16.41 18.50 15.18
C TRP A 381 16.33 19.24 13.84
N ARG A 382 17.11 20.31 13.67
CA ARG A 382 17.18 21.09 12.45
C ARG A 382 17.67 20.25 11.26
N GLU A 383 18.82 19.58 11.43
CA GLU A 383 19.39 18.72 10.38
C GLU A 383 18.41 17.64 9.94
N LEU A 384 17.77 16.99 10.90
CA LEU A 384 16.81 15.92 10.64
C LEU A 384 15.56 16.43 9.90
N TYR A 385 15.02 17.56 10.38
CA TYR A 385 13.83 18.20 9.78
C TYR A 385 14.09 18.60 8.32
N LEU A 386 15.18 19.31 8.07
CA LEU A 386 15.52 19.77 6.72
C LEU A 386 15.88 18.62 5.80
N TYR A 387 16.58 17.60 6.30
CA TYR A 387 16.89 16.40 5.52
C TYR A 387 15.63 15.71 4.98
N HIS A 388 14.65 15.45 5.85
CA HIS A 388 13.41 14.80 5.44
C HIS A 388 12.57 15.70 4.54
N MET A 389 12.46 16.99 4.85
CA MET A 389 11.75 17.94 4.03
C MET A 389 12.36 18.01 2.62
N GLN A 390 13.67 18.17 2.50
CA GLN A 390 14.38 18.17 1.22
C GLN A 390 14.18 16.87 0.45
N TYR A 391 14.16 15.74 1.14
CA TYR A 391 13.91 14.45 0.53
C TYR A 391 12.51 14.40 -0.13
N TYR A 392 11.45 14.80 0.57
CA TYR A 392 10.10 14.85 -0.02
C TYR A 392 10.02 15.78 -1.23
N PHE A 393 10.63 16.95 -1.15
CA PHE A 393 10.67 17.91 -2.24
C PHE A 393 11.40 17.34 -3.47
N LYS A 394 12.56 16.73 -3.25
CA LYS A 394 13.32 16.05 -4.31
C LYS A 394 12.52 14.92 -4.98
N CYS A 395 11.81 14.10 -4.21
CA CYS A 395 10.97 13.02 -4.74
C CYS A 395 9.82 13.51 -5.64
N LEU A 396 9.43 14.77 -5.49
CA LEU A 396 8.34 15.39 -6.24
C LEU A 396 8.84 16.34 -7.35
N ASP A 397 10.16 16.44 -7.54
CA ASP A 397 10.78 17.44 -8.43
C ASP A 397 10.34 18.89 -8.09
N ILE A 398 10.10 19.15 -6.80
CA ILE A 398 9.79 20.49 -6.32
C ILE A 398 11.10 21.16 -5.89
N PRO A 399 11.37 22.40 -6.31
CA PRO A 399 12.54 23.15 -5.83
C PRO A 399 12.52 23.27 -4.31
N PHE A 400 13.69 23.23 -3.71
CA PHE A 400 13.88 23.39 -2.26
C PHE A 400 14.90 24.50 -1.98
N SER A 401 14.61 25.36 -1.02
CA SER A 401 15.50 26.42 -0.57
C SER A 401 15.42 26.59 0.95
N GLU A 402 16.53 26.86 1.58
CA GLU A 402 16.58 27.21 3.00
C GLU A 402 16.40 28.73 3.25
N ASP A 403 16.16 29.52 2.18
CA ASP A 403 15.86 30.93 2.29
C ASP A 403 14.54 31.13 3.06
N PRO A 404 14.52 31.86 4.17
CA PRO A 404 13.28 32.14 4.90
C PRO A 404 12.17 32.81 4.09
N ALA A 405 12.52 33.47 2.99
CA ALA A 405 11.56 34.09 2.06
C ALA A 405 10.97 33.12 1.04
N TYR A 406 11.43 31.86 1.02
CA TYR A 406 10.98 30.86 0.06
C TYR A 406 9.55 30.41 0.36
N ASP A 407 8.67 30.52 -0.63
CA ASP A 407 7.25 30.17 -0.50
C ASP A 407 7.02 28.69 -0.89
N PHE A 408 7.22 27.80 0.07
CA PHE A 408 6.98 26.36 -0.10
C PHE A 408 5.56 26.03 -0.56
N SER A 409 4.55 26.75 -0.04
CA SER A 409 3.15 26.52 -0.40
C SER A 409 2.89 26.82 -1.87
N LYS A 410 3.49 27.88 -2.41
CA LYS A 410 3.38 28.23 -3.83
C LYS A 410 3.94 27.12 -4.72
N GLU A 411 5.13 26.62 -4.41
CA GLU A 411 5.77 25.54 -5.18
C GLU A 411 4.97 24.24 -5.12
N ILE A 412 4.47 23.86 -3.95
CA ILE A 412 3.63 22.67 -3.79
C ILE A 412 2.32 22.82 -4.59
N VAL A 413 1.67 23.98 -4.53
CA VAL A 413 0.45 24.25 -5.31
C VAL A 413 0.73 24.17 -6.82
N GLN A 414 1.86 24.69 -7.27
CA GLN A 414 2.27 24.60 -8.66
C GLN A 414 2.48 23.12 -9.09
N TYR A 415 3.17 22.34 -8.27
CA TYR A 415 3.33 20.89 -8.49
C TYR A 415 1.96 20.19 -8.60
N ILE A 416 1.04 20.44 -7.66
CA ILE A 416 -0.30 19.85 -7.66
C ILE A 416 -1.05 20.16 -8.94
N ASN A 417 -1.02 21.42 -9.38
CA ASN A 417 -1.67 21.83 -10.61
C ASN A 417 -1.09 21.08 -11.83
N ILE A 418 0.23 20.95 -11.90
CA ILE A 418 0.90 20.16 -12.95
C ILE A 418 0.42 18.71 -12.92
N GLN A 419 0.35 18.07 -11.75
CA GLN A 419 -0.12 16.68 -11.64
C GLN A 419 -1.59 16.54 -12.04
N LYS A 420 -2.46 17.48 -11.66
CA LYS A 420 -3.87 17.50 -12.10
C LYS A 420 -4.00 17.59 -13.63
N TYR A 421 -3.16 18.40 -14.29
CA TYR A 421 -3.16 18.47 -15.75
C TYR A 421 -2.62 17.21 -16.41
N LYS A 422 -1.52 16.64 -15.88
CA LYS A 422 -0.97 15.36 -16.36
C LYS A 422 -2.01 14.24 -16.27
N ASN A 423 -2.70 14.09 -15.15
CA ASN A 423 -3.76 13.08 -14.98
C ASN A 423 -4.91 13.28 -15.99
N LYS A 424 -5.35 14.53 -16.21
CA LYS A 424 -6.38 14.81 -17.22
C LYS A 424 -5.92 14.41 -18.63
N LEU A 425 -4.65 14.66 -18.95
CA LEU A 425 -4.06 14.31 -20.22
C LEU A 425 -4.01 12.79 -20.41
N GLU A 426 -3.51 12.05 -19.42
CA GLU A 426 -3.44 10.58 -19.44
C GLU A 426 -4.83 9.93 -19.62
N ILE A 427 -5.86 10.45 -18.93
CA ILE A 427 -7.25 9.99 -19.09
C ILE A 427 -7.75 10.28 -20.51
N ALA A 428 -7.44 11.46 -21.06
CA ALA A 428 -7.83 11.83 -22.43
C ALA A 428 -7.12 10.94 -23.47
N GLU A 429 -5.84 10.68 -23.31
CA GLU A 429 -5.06 9.78 -24.17
C GLU A 429 -5.59 8.34 -24.13
N ALA A 430 -5.88 7.81 -22.95
CA ALA A 430 -6.49 6.49 -22.79
C ALA A 430 -7.85 6.40 -23.51
N LYS A 431 -8.68 7.45 -23.40
CA LYS A 431 -9.97 7.52 -24.09
C LYS A 431 -9.79 7.61 -25.62
N ILE A 432 -8.83 8.39 -26.10
CA ILE A 432 -8.49 8.47 -27.54
C ILE A 432 -8.09 7.09 -28.06
N LYS A 433 -7.22 6.38 -27.33
CA LYS A 433 -6.79 5.03 -27.69
C LYS A 433 -7.97 4.06 -27.78
N SER A 434 -8.87 4.07 -26.78
CA SER A 434 -10.07 3.23 -26.78
C SER A 434 -10.95 3.52 -28.00
N VAL A 435 -11.18 4.79 -28.34
CA VAL A 435 -11.95 5.19 -29.52
C VAL A 435 -11.27 4.75 -30.82
N GLN A 436 -9.94 4.82 -30.88
CA GLN A 436 -9.18 4.33 -32.05
C GLN A 436 -9.34 2.82 -32.23
N GLU A 437 -9.31 2.03 -31.17
CA GLU A 437 -9.56 0.58 -31.20
C GLU A 437 -10.99 0.25 -31.64
N GLU A 438 -12.00 1.01 -31.18
CA GLU A 438 -13.38 0.90 -31.66
C GLU A 438 -13.52 1.22 -33.15
N ILE A 439 -12.89 2.30 -33.63
CA ILE A 439 -12.87 2.69 -35.05
C ILE A 439 -12.25 1.57 -35.90
N GLN A 440 -11.14 0.99 -35.44
CA GLN A 440 -10.51 -0.12 -36.15
C GLN A 440 -11.45 -1.33 -36.27
N THR A 441 -12.12 -1.69 -35.18
CA THR A 441 -13.10 -2.79 -35.15
C THR A 441 -14.26 -2.54 -36.11
N VAL A 442 -14.78 -1.30 -36.15
CA VAL A 442 -15.84 -0.90 -37.07
C VAL A 442 -15.39 -0.97 -38.52
N ASN A 443 -14.16 -0.54 -38.83
CA ASN A 443 -13.60 -0.62 -40.18
C ASN A 443 -13.45 -2.07 -40.65
N GLU A 444 -12.97 -2.97 -39.80
CA GLU A 444 -12.87 -4.40 -40.10
C GLU A 444 -14.25 -5.04 -40.38
N LEU A 445 -15.27 -4.65 -39.61
CA LEU A 445 -16.64 -5.07 -39.84
C LEU A 445 -17.19 -4.52 -41.17
N LEU A 446 -16.89 -3.29 -41.48
CA LEU A 446 -17.30 -2.64 -42.73
C LEU A 446 -16.70 -3.35 -43.96
N ASP A 447 -15.40 -3.68 -43.89
CA ASP A 447 -14.70 -4.41 -44.95
C ASP A 447 -15.25 -5.83 -45.15
N ARG A 448 -15.55 -6.54 -44.06
CA ARG A 448 -16.25 -7.85 -44.14
C ARG A 448 -17.63 -7.73 -44.81
N THR A 449 -18.38 -6.71 -44.40
CA THR A 449 -19.72 -6.47 -44.96
C THR A 449 -19.64 -6.12 -46.46
N ARG A 450 -18.65 -5.32 -46.86
CA ARG A 450 -18.42 -5.02 -48.30
C ARG A 450 -18.05 -6.26 -49.07
N TYR A 451 -17.17 -7.10 -48.57
CA TYR A 451 -16.78 -8.36 -49.18
C TYR A 451 -17.99 -9.31 -49.35
N GLU A 452 -18.82 -9.44 -48.31
CA GLU A 452 -20.04 -10.27 -48.38
C GLU A 452 -21.05 -9.71 -49.39
N ASN A 453 -21.22 -8.40 -49.47
CA ASN A 453 -22.09 -7.76 -50.44
C ASN A 453 -21.60 -7.96 -51.90
N GLU A 454 -20.29 -7.87 -52.15
CA GLU A 454 -19.71 -8.16 -53.47
C GLU A 454 -19.88 -9.63 -53.85
N LYS A 455 -19.70 -10.55 -52.94
CA LYS A 455 -19.95 -11.97 -53.13
C LYS A 455 -21.42 -12.26 -53.47
N GLN A 456 -22.34 -11.62 -52.74
CA GLN A 456 -23.78 -11.74 -53.02
C GLN A 456 -24.14 -11.16 -54.39
N LYS A 457 -23.54 -10.04 -54.78
CA LYS A 457 -23.72 -9.43 -56.09
C LYS A 457 -23.29 -10.34 -57.24
N SER A 458 -22.14 -10.99 -57.09
CA SER A 458 -21.63 -11.98 -58.03
C SER A 458 -22.55 -13.19 -58.15
N GLN A 459 -23.06 -13.70 -57.03
CA GLN A 459 -24.03 -14.81 -57.04
C GLN A 459 -25.36 -14.44 -57.72
N ILE A 460 -25.83 -13.24 -57.51
CA ILE A 460 -27.05 -12.74 -58.18
C ILE A 460 -26.80 -12.61 -59.69
N GLU A 461 -25.66 -12.20 -60.11
CA GLU A 461 -25.29 -12.07 -61.52
C GLU A 461 -25.19 -13.45 -62.21
N GLU A 462 -24.58 -14.43 -61.56
CA GLU A 462 -24.53 -15.83 -61.98
C GLU A 462 -25.95 -16.44 -62.12
N GLN A 463 -26.80 -16.21 -61.14
CA GLN A 463 -28.21 -16.66 -61.19
C GLN A 463 -29.00 -15.98 -62.30
N ARG A 464 -28.74 -14.72 -62.62
CA ARG A 464 -29.34 -14.02 -63.75
C ARG A 464 -28.92 -14.61 -65.09
N GLU A 465 -27.66 -14.92 -65.28
CA GLU A 465 -27.16 -15.61 -66.48
C GLU A 465 -27.78 -17.00 -66.65
N GLU A 466 -27.95 -17.75 -65.56
CA GLU A 466 -28.61 -19.04 -65.57
C GLU A 466 -30.08 -18.92 -65.96
N ILE A 467 -30.80 -17.92 -65.42
CA ILE A 467 -32.19 -17.62 -65.77
C ILE A 467 -32.31 -17.24 -67.27
N ASP A 468 -31.40 -16.44 -67.80
CA ASP A 468 -31.44 -16.01 -69.18
C ASP A 468 -31.08 -17.17 -70.13
N ASN A 469 -30.19 -18.09 -69.72
CA ASN A 469 -29.93 -19.35 -70.42
C ASN A 469 -31.16 -20.28 -70.44
N ILE A 470 -31.90 -20.38 -69.32
CA ILE A 470 -33.14 -21.17 -69.27
C ILE A 470 -34.19 -20.54 -70.15
N LYS A 471 -34.32 -19.21 -70.16
CA LYS A 471 -35.28 -18.53 -71.08
C LYS A 471 -34.95 -18.78 -72.57
N SER A 472 -33.66 -18.66 -72.93
CA SER A 472 -33.17 -18.90 -74.31
C SER A 472 -33.51 -20.33 -74.75
N ARG A 473 -33.30 -21.35 -73.88
CA ARG A 473 -33.67 -22.77 -74.14
C ARG A 473 -35.19 -22.95 -74.25
N TYR A 474 -35.93 -22.24 -73.42
CA TYR A 474 -37.38 -22.26 -73.45
C TYR A 474 -37.95 -21.68 -74.79
N ASP A 475 -37.39 -20.52 -75.24
CA ASP A 475 -37.78 -19.89 -76.51
C ASP A 475 -37.44 -20.78 -77.71
N GLN A 476 -36.26 -21.44 -77.68
CA GLN A 476 -35.87 -22.43 -78.67
C GLN A 476 -36.86 -23.64 -78.73
N LEU A 477 -37.39 -24.10 -77.61
CA LEU A 477 -38.34 -25.19 -77.52
C LEU A 477 -39.73 -24.78 -77.98
N ILE A 478 -40.15 -23.54 -77.82
CA ILE A 478 -41.40 -22.97 -78.35
C ILE A 478 -41.35 -22.87 -79.88
N HIS A 479 -40.20 -22.50 -80.47
CA HIS A 479 -40.00 -22.40 -81.90
C HIS A 479 -39.97 -23.75 -82.63
N LEU A 480 -39.71 -24.85 -81.95
CA LEU A 480 -39.79 -26.21 -82.48
C LEU A 480 -41.26 -26.66 -82.56
N LYS A 481 -41.92 -26.37 -83.72
CA LYS A 481 -43.36 -26.66 -84.05
C LYS A 481 -43.82 -28.10 -83.87
N SER A 482 -43.11 -28.98 -83.17
CA SER A 482 -43.49 -30.42 -83.05
C SER A 482 -43.66 -30.94 -81.62
N MET A 483 -43.80 -30.02 -80.64
CA MET A 483 -43.88 -30.55 -79.24
C MET A 483 -45.26 -30.57 -78.63
N LYS A 484 -45.87 -31.74 -78.59
CA LYS A 484 -46.92 -32.12 -77.63
C LYS A 484 -46.51 -32.16 -76.16
N LEU A 485 -45.44 -31.40 -75.79
CA LEU A 485 -44.80 -31.41 -74.46
C LEU A 485 -44.90 -30.08 -73.73
N VAL A 486 -45.90 -29.22 -74.05
CA VAL A 486 -46.00 -27.87 -73.46
C VAL A 486 -46.43 -27.88 -71.96
N LYS A 487 -47.05 -28.93 -71.45
CA LYS A 487 -47.53 -28.99 -70.06
C LYS A 487 -46.36 -29.02 -68.99
N PRO A 488 -45.26 -29.73 -69.19
CA PRO A 488 -44.19 -29.71 -68.23
C PRO A 488 -43.46 -28.36 -68.17
N LEU A 489 -43.39 -27.62 -69.26
CA LEU A 489 -42.65 -26.32 -69.32
C LEU A 489 -43.46 -25.18 -68.70
N GLN A 490 -44.77 -25.25 -68.69
CA GLN A 490 -45.62 -24.30 -67.92
C GLN A 490 -45.37 -24.41 -66.38
N ASN A 491 -45.06 -25.60 -65.88
CA ASN A 491 -44.77 -25.82 -64.50
C ASN A 491 -43.37 -25.24 -64.12
N ILE A 492 -42.40 -25.22 -65.02
CA ILE A 492 -41.06 -24.59 -64.79
C ILE A 492 -41.25 -23.06 -64.78
N MET A 493 -42.01 -22.46 -65.66
CA MET A 493 -42.32 -21.03 -65.62
C MET A 493 -43.03 -20.60 -64.34
N TRP A 494 -43.93 -21.42 -63.83
CA TRP A 494 -44.60 -21.11 -62.55
C TRP A 494 -43.65 -21.14 -61.37
N LYS A 495 -42.70 -22.08 -61.30
CA LYS A 495 -41.66 -22.15 -60.27
C LYS A 495 -40.66 -20.93 -60.34
N THR A 496 -40.31 -20.47 -61.54
CA THR A 496 -39.46 -19.29 -61.73
C THR A 496 -40.14 -18.00 -61.28
N LYS A 497 -41.49 -17.89 -61.44
CA LYS A 497 -42.30 -16.78 -60.90
C LYS A 497 -42.37 -16.81 -59.38
N GLN A 498 -42.38 -17.94 -58.72
CA GLN A 498 -42.37 -18.05 -57.28
C GLN A 498 -40.99 -17.64 -56.72
N ILE A 499 -39.89 -17.99 -57.37
CA ILE A 499 -38.52 -17.57 -56.98
C ILE A 499 -38.41 -16.03 -57.11
N LYS A 500 -38.92 -15.40 -58.15
CA LYS A 500 -38.93 -13.94 -58.27
C LYS A 500 -39.80 -13.23 -57.23
N ALA A 501 -40.88 -13.85 -56.75
CA ALA A 501 -41.71 -13.31 -55.68
C ALA A 501 -41.01 -13.35 -54.32
N LEU A 502 -40.16 -14.37 -54.07
CA LEU A 502 -39.35 -14.50 -52.84
C LEU A 502 -38.23 -13.47 -52.76
N PHE A 503 -37.70 -12.97 -53.88
CA PHE A 503 -36.67 -11.92 -53.89
C PHE A 503 -37.25 -10.49 -53.79
N LYS A 504 -38.54 -10.28 -54.06
CA LYS A 504 -39.20 -8.98 -53.90
C LYS A 504 -39.73 -8.68 -52.49
N SER A 505 -39.66 -9.61 -51.56
CA SER A 505 -40.14 -9.43 -50.18
C SER A 505 -39.03 -9.15 -49.15
N LYS A 506 -37.85 -8.76 -49.62
CA LYS A 506 -36.70 -8.44 -48.74
C LYS A 506 -36.08 -7.06 -49.04
N ASP A 507 -36.86 -6.11 -49.45
CA ASP A 507 -36.54 -4.67 -49.38
C ASP A 507 -37.35 -4.00 -48.28
#